data_2005dd4288a09b98b344fb5a442397cc
#
_entry.id   2005dd4288a09b98b344fb5a442397cc
#
_cell.length_a   1.000
_cell.length_b   1.000
_cell.length_c   1.000
_cell.angle_alpha   90.00
_cell.angle_beta   90.00
_cell.angle_gamma   90.00
#
_symmetry.space_group_name_H-M   'P 1'
#
loop_
_entity.id
_entity.type
_entity.pdbx_description
1 polymer ?
#
loop_
_entity_poly.entity_id
_entity_poly.type
_entity_poly.pdbx_seq_one_letter_code
_entity_poly.pdbx_strand_id
1 'polypeptide(L)'
;MELKKTLSKILKEGTDLNSSGTTGPQKTIFQTPEKLYFASRAAVDSQQLTPESKIYTVCKIAHAGGLLAQTLPAHSIGADVTVVDFNAYTFSKEIVKYTHTHLTPAHGHIIALTKGFKHLDLTNIHITCGSDPVHWDMIESFVSKGAT
;
A
#
# COMPACT_ATOMS: atom_id res chain seq x y z
N MET A 1 3.68 -5.01 -17.61
CA MET A 1 4.62 -4.20 -18.40
C MET A 1 4.28 -2.72 -18.41
N GLU A 2 3.03 -2.38 -18.61
CA GLU A 2 2.61 -0.96 -18.61
C GLU A 2 2.78 -0.30 -17.23
N LEU A 3 2.42 -0.99 -16.15
CA LEU A 3 2.62 -0.49 -14.79
C LEU A 3 4.09 -0.17 -14.49
N LYS A 4 5.00 -1.06 -14.85
CA LYS A 4 6.45 -0.84 -14.63
C LYS A 4 6.96 0.39 -15.39
N LYS A 5 6.50 0.60 -16.62
CA LYS A 5 6.83 1.80 -17.41
C LYS A 5 6.30 3.06 -16.74
N THR A 6 5.05 3.03 -16.26
CA THR A 6 4.44 4.14 -15.55
C THR A 6 5.20 4.49 -14.28
N LEU A 7 5.53 3.50 -13.45
CA LEU A 7 6.28 3.73 -12.21
C LEU A 7 7.71 4.24 -12.49
N SER A 8 8.39 3.71 -13.50
CA SER A 8 9.71 4.19 -13.90
C SER A 8 9.67 5.62 -14.40
N LYS A 9 8.63 5.99 -15.15
CA LYS A 9 8.41 7.37 -15.60
C LYS A 9 8.18 8.30 -14.41
N ILE A 10 7.38 7.90 -13.44
CA ILE A 10 7.13 8.66 -12.21
C ILE A 10 8.43 8.93 -11.46
N LEU A 11 9.28 7.92 -11.29
CA LEU A 11 10.58 8.09 -10.63
C LEU A 11 11.48 9.10 -11.35
N LYS A 12 11.41 9.12 -12.68
CA LYS A 12 12.27 9.98 -13.51
C LYS A 12 11.77 11.42 -13.61
N GLU A 13 10.44 11.61 -13.73
CA GLU A 13 9.84 12.90 -14.07
C GLU A 13 9.06 13.55 -12.91
N GLY A 14 8.79 12.79 -11.85
CA GLY A 14 7.87 13.22 -10.81
C GLY A 14 6.41 12.95 -11.19
N THR A 15 5.50 13.28 -10.32
CA THR A 15 4.06 13.12 -10.56
C THR A 15 3.22 14.01 -9.64
N ASP A 16 2.00 14.26 -10.07
CA ASP A 16 0.98 14.89 -9.24
C ASP A 16 0.32 13.85 -8.34
N LEU A 17 0.12 14.20 -7.07
CA LEU A 17 -0.66 13.40 -6.13
C LEU A 17 -1.84 14.20 -5.62
N ASN A 18 -2.97 13.53 -5.48
CA ASN A 18 -4.18 14.13 -4.94
C ASN A 18 -4.27 13.89 -3.43
N SER A 19 -4.68 14.92 -2.68
CA SER A 19 -5.01 14.78 -1.27
C SER A 19 -6.35 14.06 -1.10
N SER A 20 -6.56 13.45 0.07
CA SER A 20 -7.80 12.72 0.38
C SER A 20 -9.06 13.59 0.45
N GLY A 21 -8.94 14.90 0.56
CA GLY A 21 -10.05 15.85 0.48
C GLY A 21 -11.09 15.78 1.60
N THR A 22 -10.72 15.33 2.79
CA THR A 22 -11.66 15.17 3.91
C THR A 22 -12.18 16.49 4.51
N THR A 23 -11.48 17.62 4.29
CA THR A 23 -11.80 18.93 4.89
C THR A 23 -11.89 20.07 3.87
N GLY A 24 -12.16 19.76 2.60
CA GLY A 24 -12.24 20.77 1.54
C GLY A 24 -12.04 20.18 0.15
N PRO A 25 -11.91 21.03 -0.88
CA PRO A 25 -11.66 20.55 -2.23
C PRO A 25 -10.34 19.78 -2.28
N GLN A 26 -10.33 18.70 -3.05
CA GLN A 26 -9.14 17.88 -3.29
C GLN A 26 -8.01 18.76 -3.86
N LYS A 27 -6.85 18.69 -3.25
CA LYS A 27 -5.66 19.42 -3.69
C LYS A 27 -4.72 18.50 -4.45
N THR A 28 -4.15 19.01 -5.52
CA THR A 28 -3.11 18.34 -6.30
C THR A 28 -1.76 18.92 -5.90
N ILE A 29 -0.83 18.03 -5.51
CA ILE A 29 0.52 18.43 -5.10
C ILE A 29 1.51 17.70 -5.99
N PHE A 30 2.39 18.45 -6.66
CA PHE A 30 3.46 17.86 -7.47
C PHE A 30 4.59 17.34 -6.58
N GLN A 31 4.96 16.07 -6.82
CA GLN A 31 6.09 15.42 -6.18
C GLN A 31 7.26 15.38 -7.15
N THR A 32 8.36 16.05 -6.81
CA THR A 32 9.59 16.05 -7.62
C THR A 32 10.28 14.68 -7.55
N PRO A 33 11.10 14.32 -8.56
CA PRO A 33 11.90 13.09 -8.50
C PRO A 33 12.75 12.98 -7.23
N GLU A 34 13.31 14.09 -6.76
CA GLU A 34 14.11 14.13 -5.53
C GLU A 34 13.29 13.75 -4.29
N LYS A 35 12.09 14.35 -4.15
CA LYS A 35 11.18 14.01 -3.04
C LYS A 35 10.76 12.55 -3.08
N LEU A 36 10.46 12.04 -4.27
CA LEU A 36 10.09 10.64 -4.47
C LEU A 36 11.23 9.70 -4.10
N TYR A 37 12.46 10.07 -4.45
CA TYR A 37 13.64 9.29 -4.09
C TYR A 37 13.78 9.18 -2.56
N PHE A 38 13.74 10.28 -1.83
CA PHE A 38 13.88 10.26 -0.37
C PHE A 38 12.72 9.56 0.33
N ALA A 39 11.49 9.79 -0.14
CA ALA A 39 10.32 9.08 0.40
C ALA A 39 10.42 7.56 0.17
N SER A 40 10.87 7.15 -1.01
CA SER A 40 11.06 5.74 -1.35
C SER A 40 12.13 5.09 -0.48
N ARG A 41 13.26 5.77 -0.26
CA ARG A 41 14.33 5.28 0.63
C ARG A 41 13.83 5.09 2.06
N ALA A 42 13.11 6.07 2.59
CA ALA A 42 12.55 5.98 3.93
C ALA A 42 11.57 4.80 4.07
N ALA A 43 10.72 4.58 3.08
CA ALA A 43 9.77 3.47 3.08
C ALA A 43 10.47 2.11 2.96
N VAL A 44 11.49 2.00 2.10
CA VAL A 44 12.31 0.78 1.96
C VAL A 44 12.96 0.42 3.30
N ASP A 45 13.59 1.38 3.96
CA ASP A 45 14.29 1.15 5.21
C ASP A 45 13.33 0.81 6.36
N SER A 46 12.24 1.57 6.51
CA SER A 46 11.29 1.38 7.61
C SER A 46 10.49 0.08 7.52
N GLN A 47 10.20 -0.40 6.32
CA GLN A 47 9.40 -1.60 6.08
C GLN A 47 10.26 -2.80 5.68
N GLN A 48 11.58 -2.65 5.65
CA GLN A 48 12.50 -3.72 5.27
C GLN A 48 12.17 -4.33 3.90
N LEU A 49 11.82 -3.47 2.94
CA LEU A 49 11.57 -3.90 1.56
C LEU A 49 12.87 -4.40 0.93
N THR A 50 12.79 -5.50 0.22
CA THR A 50 13.90 -6.11 -0.53
C THR A 50 13.47 -6.37 -1.98
N PRO A 51 14.42 -6.64 -2.90
CA PRO A 51 14.05 -7.03 -4.26
C PRO A 51 13.18 -8.30 -4.36
N GLU A 52 13.17 -9.12 -3.31
CA GLU A 52 12.32 -10.32 -3.20
C GLU A 52 10.93 -10.04 -2.64
N SER A 53 10.69 -8.84 -2.16
CA SER A 53 9.36 -8.45 -1.65
C SER A 53 8.32 -8.50 -2.77
N LYS A 54 7.09 -8.84 -2.38
CA LYS A 54 5.94 -8.88 -3.30
C LYS A 54 4.84 -8.00 -2.73
N ILE A 55 4.51 -6.95 -3.46
CA ILE A 55 3.59 -5.91 -3.00
C ILE A 55 2.21 -6.11 -3.61
N TYR A 56 1.20 -6.11 -2.76
CA TYR A 56 -0.21 -6.15 -3.16
C TYR A 56 -0.84 -4.79 -2.90
N THR A 57 -0.96 -3.98 -3.95
CA THR A 57 -1.49 -2.62 -3.88
C THR A 57 -2.98 -2.61 -4.22
N VAL A 58 -3.80 -2.26 -3.25
CA VAL A 58 -5.26 -2.15 -3.39
C VAL A 58 -5.76 -0.70 -3.30
N CYS A 59 -4.86 0.24 -3.01
CA CYS A 59 -5.14 1.68 -3.05
C CYS A 59 -4.77 2.25 -4.40
N LYS A 60 -5.48 3.30 -4.83
CA LYS A 60 -5.19 3.95 -6.11
C LYS A 60 -3.84 4.65 -6.09
N ILE A 61 -3.03 4.43 -7.13
CA ILE A 61 -1.69 5.05 -7.24
C ILE A 61 -1.73 6.55 -7.54
N ALA A 62 -2.89 7.11 -7.86
CA ALA A 62 -3.07 8.56 -7.96
C ALA A 62 -3.07 9.26 -6.59
N HIS A 63 -3.17 8.50 -5.50
CA HIS A 63 -3.15 8.98 -4.12
C HIS A 63 -1.84 8.61 -3.43
N ALA A 64 -1.44 9.43 -2.44
CA ALA A 64 -0.18 9.26 -1.73
C ALA A 64 -0.05 7.86 -1.10
N GLY A 65 -1.09 7.36 -0.43
CA GLY A 65 -1.05 6.03 0.20
C GLY A 65 -0.83 4.90 -0.80
N GLY A 66 -1.52 4.96 -1.96
CA GLY A 66 -1.37 3.94 -3.00
C GLY A 66 -0.03 3.97 -3.72
N LEU A 67 0.59 5.13 -3.84
CA LEU A 67 1.86 5.27 -4.54
C LEU A 67 3.07 5.22 -3.61
N LEU A 68 3.05 6.00 -2.52
CA LEU A 68 4.24 6.28 -1.71
C LEU A 68 4.46 5.29 -0.56
N ALA A 69 3.40 4.62 -0.08
CA ALA A 69 3.56 3.72 1.06
C ALA A 69 4.45 2.53 0.73
N GLN A 70 4.21 1.86 -0.39
CA GLN A 70 4.92 0.64 -0.76
C GLN A 70 5.20 0.50 -2.26
N THR A 71 4.27 0.95 -3.12
CA THR A 71 4.28 0.68 -4.56
C THR A 71 5.52 1.22 -5.26
N LEU A 72 5.72 2.52 -5.18
CA LEU A 72 6.87 3.17 -5.81
C LEU A 72 8.19 2.81 -5.12
N PRO A 73 8.27 2.76 -3.77
CA PRO A 73 9.45 2.30 -3.08
C PRO A 73 9.90 0.89 -3.51
N ALA A 74 8.97 -0.06 -3.56
CA ALA A 74 9.26 -1.42 -3.98
C ALA A 74 9.74 -1.49 -5.43
N HIS A 75 9.05 -0.78 -6.34
CA HIS A 75 9.48 -0.70 -7.72
C HIS A 75 10.89 -0.12 -7.86
N SER A 76 11.25 0.87 -7.04
CA SER A 76 12.57 1.53 -7.09
C SER A 76 13.73 0.58 -6.80
N ILE A 77 13.50 -0.52 -6.09
CA ILE A 77 14.51 -1.53 -5.75
C ILE A 77 14.34 -2.84 -6.52
N GLY A 78 13.45 -2.88 -7.51
CA GLY A 78 13.25 -4.05 -8.35
C GLY A 78 12.35 -5.14 -7.79
N ALA A 79 11.58 -4.85 -6.73
CA ALA A 79 10.59 -5.77 -6.19
C ALA A 79 9.34 -5.87 -7.07
N ASP A 80 8.61 -6.97 -6.95
CA ASP A 80 7.37 -7.18 -7.69
C ASP A 80 6.22 -6.38 -7.08
N VAL A 81 5.47 -5.69 -7.94
CA VAL A 81 4.30 -4.90 -7.54
C VAL A 81 3.09 -5.32 -8.37
N THR A 82 2.00 -5.64 -7.70
CA THR A 82 0.70 -5.92 -8.31
C THR A 82 -0.30 -4.86 -7.82
N VAL A 83 -0.89 -4.13 -8.75
CA VAL A 83 -1.91 -3.10 -8.46
C VAL A 83 -3.26 -3.61 -8.95
N VAL A 84 -4.24 -3.65 -8.07
CA VAL A 84 -5.61 -4.09 -8.36
C VAL A 84 -6.62 -3.14 -7.75
N ASP A 85 -7.85 -3.18 -8.24
CA ASP A 85 -8.97 -2.54 -7.56
C ASP A 85 -9.29 -3.31 -6.27
N PHE A 86 -9.59 -2.58 -5.20
CA PHE A 86 -9.91 -3.19 -3.92
C PHE A 86 -11.17 -4.06 -4.01
N ASN A 87 -11.06 -5.28 -3.51
CA ASN A 87 -12.18 -6.20 -3.35
C ASN A 87 -11.99 -6.99 -2.06
N ALA A 88 -12.84 -6.74 -1.07
CA ALA A 88 -12.73 -7.34 0.26
C ALA A 88 -12.89 -8.87 0.24
N TYR A 89 -13.69 -9.41 -0.68
CA TYR A 89 -13.95 -10.85 -0.75
C TYR A 89 -12.77 -11.63 -1.34
N THR A 90 -12.03 -11.03 -2.26
CA THR A 90 -10.86 -11.67 -2.87
C THR A 90 -9.58 -11.41 -2.09
N PHE A 91 -9.56 -10.38 -1.26
CA PHE A 91 -8.37 -9.96 -0.52
C PHE A 91 -7.73 -11.11 0.26
N SER A 92 -8.51 -11.84 1.05
CA SER A 92 -7.98 -12.92 1.91
C SER A 92 -7.35 -14.08 1.11
N LYS A 93 -7.83 -14.32 -0.10
CA LYS A 93 -7.26 -15.35 -0.99
C LYS A 93 -5.96 -14.89 -1.63
N GLU A 94 -5.89 -13.60 -1.97
CA GLU A 94 -4.76 -13.06 -2.73
C GLU A 94 -3.60 -12.67 -1.84
N ILE A 95 -3.87 -12.04 -0.69
CA ILE A 95 -2.80 -11.46 0.16
C ILE A 95 -1.76 -12.49 0.61
N VAL A 96 -2.14 -13.73 0.80
CA VAL A 96 -1.23 -14.79 1.23
C VAL A 96 -0.10 -15.09 0.23
N LYS A 97 -0.20 -14.58 -0.99
CA LYS A 97 0.81 -14.70 -2.04
C LYS A 97 1.85 -13.57 -1.99
N TYR A 98 1.67 -12.60 -1.12
CA TYR A 98 2.45 -11.36 -1.05
C TYR A 98 3.11 -11.19 0.31
N THR A 99 4.00 -10.22 0.40
CA THR A 99 4.74 -9.92 1.63
C THR A 99 4.30 -8.61 2.28
N HIS A 100 3.76 -7.69 1.48
CA HIS A 100 3.40 -6.33 1.93
C HIS A 100 2.11 -5.87 1.29
N THR A 101 1.32 -5.13 2.05
CA THR A 101 0.16 -4.39 1.53
C THR A 101 -0.07 -3.12 2.34
N HIS A 102 -0.67 -2.10 1.72
CA HIS A 102 -1.10 -0.87 2.37
C HIS A 102 -2.63 -0.79 2.33
N LEU A 103 -3.23 -0.55 3.48
CA LEU A 103 -4.69 -0.45 3.63
C LEU A 103 -5.08 0.91 4.19
N THR A 104 -6.26 1.39 3.82
CA THR A 104 -6.95 2.41 4.61
C THR A 104 -7.70 1.74 5.75
N PRO A 105 -8.07 2.48 6.82
CA PRO A 105 -8.92 1.91 7.88
C PRO A 105 -10.24 1.37 7.35
N ALA A 106 -10.84 2.03 6.34
CA ALA A 106 -12.06 1.55 5.69
C ALA A 106 -11.86 0.18 5.01
N HIS A 107 -10.74 -0.02 4.31
CA HIS A 107 -10.40 -1.33 3.74
C HIS A 107 -10.30 -2.40 4.82
N GLY A 108 -9.56 -2.12 5.88
CA GLY A 108 -9.38 -3.06 6.99
C GLY A 108 -10.69 -3.45 7.65
N HIS A 109 -11.57 -2.48 7.87
CA HIS A 109 -12.88 -2.72 8.46
C HIS A 109 -13.73 -3.66 7.58
N ILE A 110 -13.81 -3.39 6.28
CA ILE A 110 -14.60 -4.22 5.37
C ILE A 110 -14.01 -5.64 5.24
N ILE A 111 -12.68 -5.76 5.15
CA ILE A 111 -12.00 -7.07 5.11
C ILE A 111 -12.34 -7.90 6.35
N ALA A 112 -12.29 -7.30 7.54
CA ALA A 112 -12.57 -7.99 8.80
C ALA A 112 -14.01 -8.52 8.91
N LEU A 113 -14.95 -7.96 8.16
CA LEU A 113 -16.32 -8.41 8.10
C LEU A 113 -16.54 -9.62 7.16
N THR A 114 -15.57 -9.95 6.33
CA THR A 114 -15.71 -11.07 5.39
C THR A 114 -15.50 -12.42 6.07
N LYS A 115 -16.14 -13.45 5.52
CA LYS A 115 -15.96 -14.83 6.02
C LYS A 115 -14.52 -15.31 5.87
N GLY A 116 -13.84 -14.91 4.79
CA GLY A 116 -12.46 -15.31 4.53
C GLY A 116 -11.47 -14.83 5.59
N PHE A 117 -11.77 -13.72 6.25
CA PHE A 117 -10.92 -13.17 7.30
C PHE A 117 -10.81 -14.08 8.53
N LYS A 118 -11.84 -14.83 8.86
CA LYS A 118 -11.85 -15.72 10.04
C LYS A 118 -10.70 -16.72 10.05
N HIS A 119 -10.35 -17.24 8.89
CA HIS A 119 -9.35 -18.30 8.71
C HIS A 119 -8.05 -17.79 8.09
N LEU A 120 -7.92 -16.46 7.96
CA LEU A 120 -6.77 -15.83 7.33
C LEU A 120 -5.54 -15.94 8.24
N ASP A 121 -4.44 -16.41 7.66
CA ASP A 121 -3.11 -16.38 8.29
C ASP A 121 -2.28 -15.30 7.59
N LEU A 122 -1.87 -14.28 8.35
CA LEU A 122 -1.09 -13.14 7.88
C LEU A 122 0.37 -13.21 8.35
N THR A 123 0.81 -14.38 8.81
CA THR A 123 2.20 -14.57 9.22
C THR A 123 3.15 -14.19 8.08
N ASN A 124 4.18 -13.42 8.38
CA ASN A 124 5.17 -12.88 7.42
C ASN A 124 4.59 -11.86 6.42
N ILE A 125 3.44 -11.29 6.69
CA ILE A 125 2.87 -10.22 5.87
C ILE A 125 2.90 -8.91 6.66
N HIS A 126 3.56 -7.91 6.10
CA HIS A 126 3.64 -6.57 6.66
C HIS A 126 2.52 -5.69 6.11
N ILE A 127 1.75 -5.08 6.99
CA ILE A 127 0.61 -4.23 6.62
C ILE A 127 0.85 -2.83 7.16
N THR A 128 0.90 -1.84 6.28
CA THR A 128 0.82 -0.45 6.69
C THR A 128 -0.62 0.03 6.58
N CYS A 129 -1.01 0.94 7.46
CA CYS A 129 -2.35 1.50 7.46
C CYS A 129 -2.27 3.02 7.66
N GLY A 130 -3.04 3.75 6.87
CA GLY A 130 -3.00 5.21 6.93
C GLY A 130 -4.11 5.86 6.14
N SER A 131 -3.97 7.17 5.95
CA SER A 131 -4.90 8.12 5.34
C SER A 131 -5.96 8.66 6.30
N ASP A 132 -6.41 7.88 7.26
CA ASP A 132 -7.38 8.26 8.29
C ASP A 132 -6.93 7.70 9.65
N PRO A 133 -7.49 8.17 10.77
CA PRO A 133 -7.19 7.63 12.08
C PRO A 133 -7.50 6.12 12.15
N VAL A 134 -6.57 5.35 12.69
CA VAL A 134 -6.69 3.91 12.82
C VAL A 134 -7.13 3.57 14.25
N HIS A 135 -8.23 2.84 14.40
CA HIS A 135 -8.69 2.35 15.69
C HIS A 135 -7.88 1.13 16.13
N TRP A 136 -7.64 1.07 17.43
CA TRP A 136 -6.85 -0.02 18.04
C TRP A 136 -7.43 -1.40 17.75
N ASP A 137 -8.75 -1.55 17.77
CA ASP A 137 -9.43 -2.82 17.49
C ASP A 137 -9.09 -3.38 16.11
N MET A 138 -8.93 -2.51 15.12
CA MET A 138 -8.50 -2.92 13.79
C MET A 138 -7.08 -3.46 13.81
N ILE A 139 -6.17 -2.75 14.47
CA ILE A 139 -4.76 -3.19 14.62
C ILE A 139 -4.72 -4.56 15.27
N GLU A 140 -5.41 -4.74 16.39
CA GLU A 140 -5.48 -6.04 17.09
C GLU A 140 -6.04 -7.15 16.21
N SER A 141 -7.08 -6.85 15.41
CA SER A 141 -7.68 -7.84 14.51
C SER A 141 -6.67 -8.41 13.52
N PHE A 142 -5.84 -7.56 12.93
CA PHE A 142 -4.84 -7.97 11.94
C PHE A 142 -3.60 -8.59 12.61
N VAL A 143 -3.12 -8.01 13.71
CA VAL A 143 -1.97 -8.54 14.47
C VAL A 143 -2.29 -9.92 15.04
N SER A 144 -3.52 -10.17 15.51
CA SER A 144 -3.95 -11.47 15.98
C SER A 144 -3.91 -12.56 14.91
N LYS A 145 -3.90 -12.16 13.63
CA LYS A 145 -3.74 -13.06 12.47
C LYS A 145 -2.27 -13.28 12.08
N GLY A 146 -1.34 -12.64 12.77
CA GLY A 146 0.10 -12.77 12.52
C GLY A 146 0.71 -11.63 11.70
N ALA A 147 -0.05 -10.63 11.29
CA ALA A 147 0.47 -9.47 10.56
C ALA A 147 1.46 -8.65 11.41
N THR A 148 2.44 -8.05 10.74
CA THR A 148 3.36 -7.07 11.34
C THR A 148 3.12 -5.67 10.79
#